data_9f3b53218a527a9815a30fdab44019d8
#
_entry.id   9f3b53218a527a9815a30fdab44019d8
#
_cell.length_a   1.000
_cell.length_b   1.000
_cell.length_c   1.000
_cell.angle_alpha   90.00
_cell.angle_beta   90.00
_cell.angle_gamma   90.00
#
_symmetry.space_group_name_H-M   'P 1'
#
loop_
_entity.id
_entity.type
_entity.pdbx_description
1 polymer ?
#
loop_
_entity_poly.entity_id
_entity_poly.type
_entity_poly.pdbx_seq_one_letter_code
_entity_poly.pdbx_strand_id
1 'polypeptide(L)'
;PDIFSTANKRLVSSNITDGTFGKKLNEITTFTGSSFTIPKKAKGVLKFKKRDYCLAPEVAWQFLDDTPNTDLENNYQGAILNFGKGKLAVFGEAAMFTAQTITNNSGTFKFGFHSVDAPNNIEFIRNVLYWLSKK
;
A
#
# COMPACT_ATOMS: atom_id res chain seq x y z
N PRO A 1 -0.85 0.50 11.78
CA PRO A 1 -1.15 0.67 10.36
C PRO A 1 -0.68 2.02 9.87
N ASP A 2 -0.38 2.10 8.57
CA ASP A 2 0.00 3.33 7.88
C ASP A 2 -1.11 3.72 6.89
N ILE A 3 -1.44 5.02 6.84
CA ILE A 3 -2.59 5.52 6.08
C ILE A 3 -2.11 6.34 4.89
N PHE A 4 -2.49 5.88 3.69
CA PHE A 4 -2.36 6.63 2.44
C PHE A 4 -3.71 7.26 2.10
N SER A 5 -3.81 8.58 2.16
CA SER A 5 -5.06 9.29 1.89
C SER A 5 -4.86 10.47 0.94
N THR A 6 -5.97 10.92 0.36
CA THR A 6 -5.99 12.16 -0.44
C THR A 6 -5.70 13.38 0.44
N ALA A 7 -6.11 13.35 1.70
CA ALA A 7 -5.89 14.44 2.66
C ALA A 7 -4.40 14.62 2.97
N ASN A 8 -3.65 13.54 3.21
CA ASN A 8 -2.21 13.59 3.44
C ASN A 8 -1.39 13.59 2.14
N LYS A 9 -2.05 13.57 0.97
CA LYS A 9 -1.44 13.56 -0.37
C LYS A 9 -0.53 12.35 -0.63
N ARG A 10 -0.74 11.24 0.08
CA ARG A 10 -0.01 9.97 -0.13
C ARG A 10 -0.79 9.01 -1.03
N LEU A 11 -2.12 9.10 -1.07
CA LEU A 11 -2.95 8.41 -2.07
C LEU A 11 -3.06 9.28 -3.32
N VAL A 12 -2.48 8.80 -4.42
CA VAL A 12 -2.47 9.50 -5.70
C VAL A 12 -3.66 9.06 -6.53
N SER A 13 -4.39 10.03 -7.11
CA SER A 13 -5.52 9.74 -7.99
C SER A 13 -5.08 8.94 -9.21
N SER A 14 -5.77 7.85 -9.48
CA SER A 14 -5.50 6.91 -10.57
C SER A 14 -6.77 6.13 -10.91
N ASN A 15 -6.77 5.43 -12.03
CA ASN A 15 -7.94 4.66 -12.48
C ASN A 15 -8.47 3.66 -11.45
N ILE A 16 -7.62 3.20 -10.53
CA ILE A 16 -8.01 2.28 -9.45
C ILE A 16 -8.45 2.99 -8.15
N THR A 17 -8.40 4.32 -8.10
CA THR A 17 -8.76 5.09 -6.91
C THR A 17 -9.79 6.18 -7.17
N ASP A 18 -9.94 6.64 -8.42
CA ASP A 18 -10.75 7.81 -8.80
C ASP A 18 -12.23 7.51 -9.07
N GLY A 19 -12.61 6.23 -9.07
CA GLY A 19 -13.96 5.77 -9.38
C GLY A 19 -14.14 5.24 -10.80
N THR A 20 -13.09 5.27 -11.64
CA THR A 20 -13.17 4.78 -13.03
C THR A 20 -13.43 3.27 -13.08
N PHE A 21 -12.78 2.49 -12.21
CA PHE A 21 -12.91 1.03 -12.16
C PHE A 21 -13.51 0.54 -10.84
N GLY A 22 -14.52 1.24 -10.34
CA GLY A 22 -15.25 0.84 -9.15
C GLY A 22 -15.49 2.02 -8.21
N LYS A 23 -15.41 1.80 -6.89
CA LYS A 23 -15.67 2.84 -5.91
C LYS A 23 -14.52 3.85 -5.86
N LYS A 24 -14.85 5.15 -5.83
CA LYS A 24 -13.87 6.20 -5.52
C LYS A 24 -13.37 6.02 -4.09
N LEU A 25 -12.05 6.06 -3.92
CA LEU A 25 -11.38 5.84 -2.64
C LEU A 25 -10.57 7.07 -2.24
N ASN A 26 -10.69 7.46 -0.99
CA ASN A 26 -9.98 8.59 -0.42
C ASN A 26 -8.89 8.16 0.57
N GLU A 27 -8.89 6.89 0.96
CA GLU A 27 -7.97 6.35 1.95
C GLU A 27 -7.76 4.84 1.75
N ILE A 28 -6.52 4.40 1.91
CA ILE A 28 -6.09 3.00 1.92
C ILE A 28 -5.16 2.81 3.13
N THR A 29 -5.31 1.70 3.81
CA THR A 29 -4.49 1.35 4.98
C THR A 29 -3.53 0.22 4.63
N THR A 30 -2.26 0.38 5.01
CA THR A 30 -1.24 -0.66 4.94
C THR A 30 -0.72 -0.97 6.36
N PHE A 31 -0.03 -2.08 6.54
CA PHE A 31 0.35 -2.55 7.87
C PHE A 31 1.86 -2.66 8.07
N THR A 32 2.56 -3.00 7.01
CA THR A 32 4.03 -3.06 6.96
C THR A 32 4.49 -2.88 5.50
N GLY A 33 5.59 -3.48 5.12
CA GLY A 33 5.97 -3.66 3.73
C GLY A 33 7.23 -2.92 3.33
N SER A 34 7.46 -2.89 2.03
CA SER A 34 8.64 -2.31 1.41
C SER A 34 8.28 -1.17 0.48
N SER A 35 9.21 -0.28 0.26
CA SER A 35 9.12 0.76 -0.75
C SER A 35 9.91 0.38 -2.00
N PHE A 36 9.57 1.01 -3.12
CA PHE A 36 10.29 0.86 -4.38
C PHE A 36 10.22 2.14 -5.22
N THR A 37 11.17 2.28 -6.13
CA THR A 37 11.15 3.31 -7.18
C THR A 37 10.36 2.81 -8.39
N ILE A 38 9.83 3.72 -9.19
CA ILE A 38 9.04 3.38 -10.38
C ILE A 38 9.65 4.00 -11.65
N PRO A 39 9.55 3.33 -12.80
CA PRO A 39 9.93 3.90 -14.08
C PRO A 39 8.98 5.04 -14.47
N LYS A 40 9.45 5.97 -15.32
CA LYS A 40 8.66 7.14 -15.78
C LYS A 40 7.28 6.79 -16.37
N LYS A 41 7.14 5.60 -16.97
CA LYS A 41 5.88 5.14 -17.57
C LYS A 41 4.86 4.61 -16.55
N ALA A 42 5.30 4.28 -15.34
CA ALA A 42 4.41 3.80 -14.29
C ALA A 42 3.73 4.97 -13.58
N LYS A 43 2.54 4.71 -13.06
CA LYS A 43 1.81 5.64 -12.21
C LYS A 43 1.88 5.17 -10.77
N GLY A 44 2.50 5.98 -9.92
CA GLY A 44 2.47 5.74 -8.48
C GLY A 44 1.07 5.96 -7.92
N VAL A 45 0.65 5.10 -7.02
CA VAL A 45 -0.67 5.13 -6.37
C VAL A 45 -0.55 5.38 -4.88
N LEU A 46 0.31 4.63 -4.21
CA LEU A 46 0.66 4.82 -2.80
C LEU A 46 2.05 5.45 -2.75
N LYS A 47 2.11 6.75 -2.47
CA LYS A 47 3.36 7.54 -2.55
C LYS A 47 3.83 7.94 -1.16
N PHE A 48 5.11 7.72 -0.88
CA PHE A 48 5.76 8.26 0.30
C PHE A 48 6.13 9.75 0.13
N LYS A 49 6.26 10.45 1.23
CA LYS A 49 6.56 11.87 1.32
C LYS A 49 7.88 12.09 2.04
N LYS A 50 8.38 13.31 1.95
CA LYS A 50 9.45 13.78 2.81
C LYS A 50 9.11 13.53 4.28
N ARG A 51 10.01 12.95 5.04
CA ARG A 51 9.89 12.47 6.43
C ARG A 51 9.27 11.08 6.61
N ASP A 52 8.76 10.44 5.55
CA ASP A 52 8.50 9.01 5.62
C ASP A 52 9.85 8.27 5.57
N TYR A 53 10.02 7.26 6.39
CA TYR A 53 11.25 6.48 6.45
C TYR A 53 10.94 5.00 6.66
N CYS A 54 11.86 4.16 6.26
CA CYS A 54 11.83 2.73 6.53
C CYS A 54 12.91 2.37 7.54
N LEU A 55 12.53 1.64 8.58
CA LEU A 55 13.48 1.03 9.51
C LEU A 55 13.99 -0.29 8.92
N ALA A 56 15.31 -0.48 8.94
CA ALA A 56 15.98 -1.67 8.41
C ALA A 56 16.74 -2.41 9.53
N PRO A 57 16.02 -3.15 10.42
CA PRO A 57 16.66 -3.89 11.50
C PRO A 57 17.48 -5.05 10.94
N GLU A 58 18.64 -5.35 11.54
CA GLU A 58 19.48 -6.51 11.19
C GLU A 58 18.77 -7.82 11.46
N VAL A 59 17.99 -7.88 12.54
CA VAL A 59 17.16 -9.03 12.88
C VAL A 59 15.69 -8.63 12.74
N ALA A 60 14.93 -9.40 11.98
CA ALA A 60 13.53 -9.13 11.70
C ALA A 60 12.73 -8.88 12.99
N TRP A 61 11.97 -7.79 13.01
CA TRP A 61 11.11 -7.35 14.13
C TRP A 61 11.83 -6.87 15.39
N GLN A 62 13.17 -6.77 15.39
CA GLN A 62 13.95 -6.21 16.48
C GLN A 62 14.32 -4.76 16.16
N PHE A 63 13.53 -3.83 16.65
CA PHE A 63 13.76 -2.39 16.48
C PHE A 63 14.41 -1.82 17.74
N LEU A 64 15.61 -1.27 17.58
CA LEU A 64 16.42 -0.63 18.61
C LEU A 64 16.52 0.87 18.31
N ASP A 65 17.00 1.65 19.26
CA ASP A 65 17.13 3.11 19.11
C ASP A 65 18.10 3.51 17.97
N ASP A 66 19.08 2.66 17.68
CA ASP A 66 20.07 2.81 16.62
C ASP A 66 19.73 2.06 15.33
N THR A 67 18.52 1.51 15.22
CA THR A 67 18.08 0.81 13.99
C THR A 67 18.23 1.73 12.77
N PRO A 68 18.98 1.31 11.74
CA PRO A 68 19.17 2.10 10.54
C PRO A 68 17.85 2.46 9.87
N ASN A 69 17.74 3.68 9.39
CA ASN A 69 16.60 4.15 8.63
C ASN A 69 16.98 4.67 7.25
N THR A 70 16.05 4.60 6.33
CA THR A 70 16.20 5.10 4.96
C THR A 70 15.04 6.04 4.64
N ASP A 71 15.35 7.21 4.13
CA ASP A 71 14.35 8.17 3.63
C ASP A 71 13.60 7.57 2.43
N LEU A 72 12.29 7.74 2.43
CA LEU A 72 11.40 7.22 1.40
C LEU A 72 10.88 8.30 0.45
N GLU A 73 11.40 9.51 0.49
CA GLU A 73 10.99 10.56 -0.44
C GLU A 73 11.14 10.09 -1.89
N ASN A 74 10.06 10.25 -2.68
CA ASN A 74 9.94 9.79 -4.06
C ASN A 74 9.85 8.27 -4.27
N ASN A 75 9.77 7.49 -3.20
CA ASN A 75 9.43 6.07 -3.27
C ASN A 75 7.92 5.84 -3.20
N TYR A 76 7.52 4.63 -3.55
CA TYR A 76 6.13 4.20 -3.60
C TYR A 76 5.98 2.85 -2.91
N GLN A 77 4.80 2.60 -2.36
CA GLN A 77 4.39 1.29 -1.88
C GLN A 77 3.38 0.63 -2.84
N GLY A 78 2.83 1.38 -3.77
CA GLY A 78 1.91 0.88 -4.79
C GLY A 78 1.99 1.66 -6.10
N ALA A 79 1.98 0.95 -7.22
CA ALA A 79 2.01 1.54 -8.55
C ALA A 79 1.31 0.65 -9.59
N ILE A 80 0.87 1.28 -10.68
CA ILE A 80 0.26 0.62 -11.83
C ILE A 80 0.98 1.00 -13.12
N LEU A 81 0.96 0.10 -14.11
CA LEU A 81 1.60 0.30 -15.41
C LEU A 81 0.85 -0.44 -16.51
N ASN A 82 0.61 0.23 -17.64
CA ASN A 82 0.30 -0.45 -18.89
C ASN A 82 1.62 -0.94 -19.52
N PHE A 83 1.75 -2.24 -19.76
CA PHE A 83 2.95 -2.87 -20.28
C PHE A 83 2.62 -3.74 -21.49
N GLY A 84 3.05 -3.31 -22.68
CA GLY A 84 2.68 -3.96 -23.94
C GLY A 84 1.16 -3.97 -24.11
N LYS A 85 0.59 -5.15 -24.29
CA LYS A 85 -0.87 -5.37 -24.37
C LYS A 85 -1.50 -5.70 -23.00
N GLY A 86 -0.72 -5.69 -21.95
CA GLY A 86 -1.17 -6.05 -20.60
C GLY A 86 -1.08 -4.90 -19.60
N LYS A 87 -1.39 -5.22 -18.36
CA LYS A 87 -1.36 -4.31 -17.23
C LYS A 87 -0.65 -4.94 -16.05
N LEU A 88 0.03 -4.12 -15.28
CA LEU A 88 0.71 -4.52 -14.05
C LEU A 88 0.24 -3.65 -12.90
N ALA A 89 -0.03 -4.27 -11.76
CA ALA A 89 -0.18 -3.60 -10.47
C ALA A 89 0.83 -4.20 -9.51
N VAL A 90 1.64 -3.37 -8.89
CA VAL A 90 2.72 -3.79 -7.98
C VAL A 90 2.52 -3.09 -6.65
N PHE A 91 2.57 -3.87 -5.59
CA PHE A 91 2.45 -3.38 -4.22
C PHE A 91 3.55 -3.99 -3.35
N GLY A 92 4.19 -3.17 -2.54
CA GLY A 92 5.27 -3.57 -1.62
C GLY A 92 4.74 -4.16 -0.30
N GLU A 93 3.43 -4.39 -0.19
CA GLU A 93 2.79 -4.88 1.03
C GLU A 93 1.64 -5.82 0.66
N ALA A 94 1.57 -6.97 1.30
CA ALA A 94 0.56 -7.98 1.02
C ALA A 94 -0.57 -8.01 2.06
N ALA A 95 -0.30 -7.64 3.31
CA ALA A 95 -1.28 -7.75 4.39
C ALA A 95 -2.55 -6.94 4.11
N MET A 96 -2.44 -5.79 3.45
CA MET A 96 -3.59 -4.96 3.06
C MET A 96 -4.60 -5.69 2.15
N PHE A 97 -4.18 -6.77 1.49
CA PHE A 97 -5.00 -7.59 0.58
C PHE A 97 -5.39 -8.94 1.17
N THR A 98 -5.18 -9.15 2.45
CA THR A 98 -5.47 -10.41 3.14
C THR A 98 -6.50 -10.22 4.25
N ALA A 99 -6.94 -11.31 4.83
CA ALA A 99 -7.82 -11.35 5.99
C ALA A 99 -7.10 -12.12 7.12
N GLN A 100 -6.03 -11.51 7.66
CA GLN A 100 -5.20 -12.15 8.66
C GLN A 100 -5.71 -11.90 10.08
N THR A 101 -5.61 -12.93 10.91
CA THR A 101 -5.82 -12.83 12.36
C THR A 101 -4.63 -13.48 13.05
N ILE A 102 -3.97 -12.75 13.94
CA ILE A 102 -2.83 -13.21 14.72
C ILE A 102 -3.24 -13.18 16.19
N THR A 103 -3.12 -14.31 16.87
CA THR A 103 -3.35 -14.42 18.32
C THR A 103 -2.05 -14.77 19.01
N ASN A 104 -1.69 -13.98 20.03
CA ASN A 104 -0.53 -14.19 20.89
C ASN A 104 -0.88 -13.84 22.35
N ASN A 105 0.11 -13.85 23.24
CA ASN A 105 -0.06 -13.54 24.67
C ASN A 105 -0.60 -12.11 24.94
N SER A 106 -0.45 -11.19 23.98
CA SER A 106 -0.92 -9.80 24.08
C SER A 106 -2.34 -9.61 23.54
N GLY A 107 -2.94 -10.65 22.94
CA GLY A 107 -4.31 -10.59 22.39
C GLY A 107 -4.45 -11.05 20.96
N THR A 108 -5.58 -10.70 20.38
CA THR A 108 -5.91 -11.03 18.97
C THR A 108 -5.90 -9.76 18.13
N PHE A 109 -5.10 -9.78 17.07
CA PHE A 109 -4.90 -8.67 16.14
C PHE A 109 -5.41 -9.06 14.75
N LYS A 110 -6.11 -8.14 14.10
CA LYS A 110 -6.67 -8.33 12.76
C LYS A 110 -6.01 -7.37 11.77
N PHE A 111 -5.65 -7.90 10.61
CA PHE A 111 -4.98 -7.16 9.54
C PHE A 111 -5.74 -7.30 8.21
N GLY A 112 -5.48 -6.38 7.28
CA GLY A 112 -6.11 -6.38 5.98
C GLY A 112 -7.62 -6.18 6.07
N PHE A 113 -8.40 -7.01 5.39
CA PHE A 113 -9.86 -6.89 5.33
C PHE A 113 -10.59 -7.09 6.67
N HIS A 114 -9.93 -7.71 7.63
CA HIS A 114 -10.50 -7.90 8.98
C HIS A 114 -10.22 -6.73 9.93
N SER A 115 -9.32 -5.82 9.57
CA SER A 115 -9.02 -4.66 10.42
C SER A 115 -10.11 -3.62 10.32
N VAL A 116 -10.53 -3.08 11.45
CA VAL A 116 -11.43 -1.92 11.51
C VAL A 116 -10.76 -0.66 10.96
N ASP A 117 -9.43 -0.62 10.97
CA ASP A 117 -8.63 0.50 10.47
C ASP A 117 -8.49 0.50 8.94
N ALA A 118 -8.99 -0.54 8.25
CA ALA A 118 -8.86 -0.70 6.80
C ALA A 118 -10.21 -0.85 6.06
N PRO A 119 -11.17 0.05 6.27
CA PRO A 119 -12.54 -0.10 5.76
C PRO A 119 -12.64 -0.08 4.23
N ASN A 120 -11.64 0.45 3.55
CA ASN A 120 -11.63 0.59 2.09
C ASN A 120 -10.78 -0.45 1.37
N ASN A 121 -10.03 -1.30 2.07
CA ASN A 121 -9.07 -2.18 1.42
C ASN A 121 -9.72 -3.23 0.52
N ILE A 122 -10.89 -3.75 0.91
CA ILE A 122 -11.63 -4.71 0.06
C ILE A 122 -12.11 -4.06 -1.25
N GLU A 123 -12.53 -2.81 -1.21
CA GLU A 123 -12.91 -2.09 -2.43
C GLU A 123 -11.68 -1.74 -3.27
N PHE A 124 -10.55 -1.48 -2.64
CA PHE A 124 -9.31 -1.21 -3.36
C PHE A 124 -8.85 -2.42 -4.18
N ILE A 125 -8.81 -3.62 -3.60
CA ILE A 125 -8.44 -4.82 -4.37
C ILE A 125 -9.47 -5.12 -5.47
N ARG A 126 -10.76 -4.87 -5.25
CA ARG A 126 -11.77 -5.00 -6.30
C ARG A 126 -11.50 -4.07 -7.47
N ASN A 127 -11.18 -2.80 -7.22
CA ASN A 127 -10.84 -1.83 -8.25
C ASN A 127 -9.59 -2.27 -9.02
N VAL A 128 -8.56 -2.76 -8.33
CA VAL A 128 -7.33 -3.28 -8.94
C VAL A 128 -7.63 -4.45 -9.87
N LEU A 129 -8.36 -5.45 -9.40
CA LEU A 129 -8.71 -6.64 -10.19
C LEU A 129 -9.59 -6.26 -11.39
N TYR A 130 -10.53 -5.33 -11.19
CA TYR A 130 -11.39 -4.86 -12.27
C TYR A 130 -10.59 -4.13 -13.34
N TRP A 131 -9.66 -3.26 -12.95
CA TRP A 131 -8.76 -2.58 -13.88
C TRP A 131 -7.87 -3.57 -14.64
N LEU A 132 -7.30 -4.57 -13.96
CA LEU A 132 -6.46 -5.61 -14.58
C LEU A 132 -7.24 -6.46 -15.59
N SER A 133 -8.51 -6.74 -15.34
CA SER A 133 -9.36 -7.58 -16.21
C SER A 133 -9.82 -6.91 -17.50
N LYS A 134 -9.76 -5.58 -17.59
CA LYS A 134 -10.18 -4.86 -18.80
C LYS A 134 -9.06 -4.87 -19.84
N LYS A 135 -9.39 -5.21 -21.06
CA LYS A 135 -8.48 -5.13 -22.24
C LYS A 135 -8.35 -3.69 -22.72
#